data_08e3d1aa0b18e53b509ff3fc6c0208eb
#
_entry.id   08e3d1aa0b18e53b509ff3fc6c0208eb
#
_cell.length_a   1.000
_cell.length_b   1.000
_cell.length_c   1.000
_cell.angle_alpha   90.00
_cell.angle_beta   90.00
_cell.angle_gamma   90.00
#
_symmetry.space_group_name_H-M   'P 1'
#
loop_
_entity.id
_entity.type
_entity.pdbx_description
1 polymer ?
#
loop_
_entity_poly.entity_id
_entity_poly.type
_entity_poly.pdbx_seq_one_letter_code
_entity_poly.pdbx_strand_id
1 'polypeptide(L)'
;MSVLSLVFFFSLLTLSLSQPPPPPLKGFFIDCGATEESTIDGKVWLPDAAFVSGGTPKNLTTPVLDILSTVRSFPLQNNLRKKFCYAVPVYRGAKYLVRTTYFYGGINERDSPPVFDQIIDGTLWRMVNTTEDYANGMPTYFEAVFVAQGKFMSLCIAANTYTDSDPFITALEFLIVEKSLYNSTDFGKYGLGLVARHAFGFSGPIIRYPDDHFDRFWLPFGGNYSTPAGNRNISVSSFWNLPPSKIFETDLKVQPMELNWPPLSLPNSTYYIALYFADDRNWSSRVFDVSINTVSYYRELNVTPAGASVFATRWPLSGATKITLTPAVGSNIGPLINAGEVFEVLTLEGKTTTRDVIALEKVKDSLKNPPLVWNGDPCLPRQYSWTGISCSKGPQIRVITLNLTNMGLSGSLSPSIANMTALTSIFLGNNNLTGPIPDLSSLKMLEMLHLENNQFSGEIPSSLGAIDGLREL
;
A
#
# COMPACT_ATOMS: atom_id res chain seq x y z
N MET A 1 75.76 36.52 -17.04
CA MET A 1 74.38 36.75 -17.50
C MET A 1 73.56 35.53 -17.12
N SER A 2 72.75 35.68 -16.11
CA SER A 2 71.92 34.60 -15.48
C SER A 2 70.56 34.60 -16.12
N VAL A 3 70.12 33.46 -16.63
CA VAL A 3 68.76 33.27 -17.15
C VAL A 3 67.96 32.56 -16.07
N LEU A 4 67.04 33.31 -15.47
CA LEU A 4 66.07 32.81 -14.51
C LEU A 4 64.96 32.03 -15.29
N SER A 5 64.86 30.72 -15.09
CA SER A 5 63.73 29.93 -15.55
C SER A 5 62.59 30.01 -14.54
N LEU A 6 61.49 30.64 -14.92
CA LEU A 6 60.28 30.73 -14.19
C LEU A 6 59.43 29.44 -14.46
N VAL A 7 59.34 28.54 -13.48
CA VAL A 7 58.48 27.37 -13.58
C VAL A 7 57.11 27.76 -13.03
N PHE A 8 56.10 27.87 -13.90
CA PHE A 8 54.69 28.03 -13.52
C PHE A 8 54.13 26.66 -13.12
N PHE A 9 53.88 26.48 -11.82
CA PHE A 9 53.06 25.39 -11.33
C PHE A 9 51.56 25.74 -11.56
N PHE A 10 50.95 25.16 -12.57
CA PHE A 10 49.52 25.12 -12.68
C PHE A 10 48.99 24.05 -11.70
N SER A 11 48.53 24.46 -10.53
CA SER A 11 47.69 23.60 -9.67
C SER A 11 46.31 23.48 -10.31
N LEU A 12 46.05 22.36 -10.97
CA LEU A 12 44.71 21.93 -11.36
C LEU A 12 43.91 21.66 -10.07
N LEU A 13 43.19 22.67 -9.60
CA LEU A 13 42.06 22.47 -8.67
C LEU A 13 41.00 21.71 -9.44
N THR A 14 40.91 20.39 -9.26
CA THR A 14 39.72 19.62 -9.59
C THR A 14 38.63 20.06 -8.65
N LEU A 15 37.80 21.02 -9.10
CA LEU A 15 36.49 21.25 -8.50
C LEU A 15 35.68 19.98 -8.66
N SER A 16 35.66 19.18 -7.61
CA SER A 16 34.66 18.15 -7.45
C SER A 16 33.28 18.87 -7.44
N LEU A 17 32.62 18.89 -8.58
CA LEU A 17 31.24 19.30 -8.66
C LEU A 17 30.44 18.26 -7.86
N SER A 18 30.24 18.52 -6.56
CA SER A 18 29.28 17.76 -5.78
C SER A 18 27.93 17.89 -6.48
N GLN A 19 27.35 16.77 -6.86
CA GLN A 19 25.99 16.78 -7.37
C GLN A 19 25.10 17.49 -6.34
N PRO A 20 24.16 18.33 -6.78
CA PRO A 20 23.22 18.95 -5.86
C PRO A 20 22.51 17.83 -5.06
N PRO A 21 22.23 18.07 -3.77
CA PRO A 21 21.53 17.08 -2.96
C PRO A 21 20.21 16.70 -3.63
N PRO A 22 19.81 15.42 -3.58
CA PRO A 22 18.54 14.99 -4.17
C PRO A 22 17.39 15.79 -3.55
N PRO A 23 16.32 16.06 -4.31
CA PRO A 23 15.17 16.79 -3.79
C PRO A 23 14.54 16.02 -2.61
N PRO A 24 14.08 16.72 -1.56
CA PRO A 24 13.50 16.08 -0.40
C PRO A 24 12.27 15.24 -0.79
N LEU A 25 12.10 14.11 -0.13
CA LEU A 25 10.92 13.25 -0.29
C LEU A 25 9.65 14.04 0.10
N LYS A 26 8.59 13.88 -0.69
CA LYS A 26 7.29 14.54 -0.45
C LYS A 26 6.27 13.50 -0.02
N GLY A 27 5.58 13.77 1.08
CA GLY A 27 4.55 12.87 1.59
C GLY A 27 4.39 12.96 3.09
N PHE A 28 3.81 11.93 3.66
CA PHE A 28 3.63 11.77 5.10
C PHE A 28 4.47 10.61 5.61
N PHE A 29 5.19 10.85 6.69
CA PHE A 29 5.87 9.86 7.50
C PHE A 29 5.18 9.86 8.85
N ILE A 30 4.54 8.75 9.22
CA ILE A 30 3.70 8.64 10.41
C ILE A 30 4.29 7.58 11.33
N ASP A 31 4.68 8.01 12.54
CA ASP A 31 5.15 7.16 13.61
C ASP A 31 3.96 6.71 14.45
N CYS A 32 3.62 5.43 14.32
CA CYS A 32 2.40 4.88 14.90
C CYS A 32 2.58 4.61 16.38
N GLY A 33 1.79 5.30 17.20
CA GLY A 33 1.88 5.24 18.67
C GLY A 33 2.78 6.31 19.29
N ALA A 34 3.54 7.08 18.51
CA ALA A 34 4.28 8.23 19.01
C ALA A 34 3.36 9.32 19.53
N THR A 35 3.83 10.09 20.51
CA THR A 35 3.10 11.22 21.10
C THR A 35 3.62 12.58 20.61
N GLU A 36 4.83 12.60 20.05
CA GLU A 36 5.52 13.81 19.60
C GLU A 36 6.12 13.60 18.21
N GLU A 37 6.38 14.71 17.53
CA GLU A 37 7.09 14.72 16.25
C GLU A 37 8.56 14.39 16.45
N SER A 38 9.14 13.62 15.55
CA SER A 38 10.56 13.27 15.57
C SER A 38 11.22 13.50 14.21
N THR A 39 12.56 13.66 14.21
CA THR A 39 13.35 13.73 12.97
C THR A 39 14.31 12.54 12.93
N ILE A 40 14.09 11.61 12.02
CA ILE A 40 14.88 10.38 11.86
C ILE A 40 15.37 10.32 10.41
N ASP A 41 16.68 10.17 10.22
CA ASP A 41 17.31 10.15 8.87
C ASP A 41 16.94 11.34 7.98
N GLY A 42 16.79 12.54 8.59
CA GLY A 42 16.42 13.78 7.90
C GLY A 42 14.95 13.83 7.47
N LYS A 43 14.11 12.91 7.89
CA LYS A 43 12.66 12.86 7.64
C LYS A 43 11.92 13.26 8.91
N VAL A 44 10.88 14.08 8.75
CA VAL A 44 10.00 14.48 9.86
C VAL A 44 8.89 13.43 9.99
N TRP A 45 8.84 12.75 11.13
CA TRP A 45 7.84 11.75 11.46
C TRP A 45 6.78 12.35 12.38
N LEU A 46 5.54 12.25 11.97
CA LEU A 46 4.39 12.80 12.67
C LEU A 46 3.76 11.75 13.59
N PRO A 47 3.30 12.12 14.79
CA PRO A 47 2.51 11.24 15.63
C PRO A 47 1.18 10.91 14.93
N ASP A 48 0.70 9.69 15.09
CA ASP A 48 -0.44 9.16 14.34
C ASP A 48 -1.83 9.56 14.87
N ALA A 49 -1.92 10.18 16.03
CA ALA A 49 -3.20 10.52 16.69
C ALA A 49 -4.14 11.38 15.82
N ALA A 50 -3.60 12.20 14.91
CA ALA A 50 -4.40 13.03 14.01
C ALA A 50 -4.98 12.26 12.81
N PHE A 51 -4.49 11.06 12.53
CA PHE A 51 -4.85 10.27 11.35
C PHE A 51 -5.74 9.07 11.66
N VAL A 52 -5.84 8.64 12.91
CA VAL A 52 -6.57 7.43 13.32
C VAL A 52 -7.47 7.70 14.52
N SER A 53 -8.68 7.14 14.48
CA SER A 53 -9.59 7.13 15.62
C SER A 53 -9.56 5.75 16.29
N GLY A 54 -8.98 5.66 17.48
CA GLY A 54 -8.92 4.43 18.27
C GLY A 54 -7.54 3.77 18.29
N GLY A 55 -7.48 2.58 18.88
CA GLY A 55 -6.22 1.92 19.19
C GLY A 55 -5.50 2.55 20.39
N THR A 56 -4.52 1.84 20.92
CA THR A 56 -3.73 2.25 22.07
C THR A 56 -2.26 2.39 21.67
N PRO A 57 -1.63 3.55 21.91
CA PRO A 57 -0.20 3.68 21.71
C PRO A 57 0.56 2.85 22.77
N LYS A 58 1.61 2.18 22.35
CA LYS A 58 2.47 1.38 23.23
C LYS A 58 3.94 1.63 22.89
N ASN A 59 4.78 1.76 23.91
CA ASN A 59 6.22 1.80 23.78
C ASN A 59 6.78 0.37 23.82
N LEU A 60 7.74 0.08 22.95
CA LEU A 60 8.47 -1.18 22.97
C LEU A 60 9.63 -1.09 23.96
N THR A 61 9.87 -2.16 24.72
CA THR A 61 10.95 -2.24 25.70
C THR A 61 12.25 -2.76 25.13
N THR A 62 12.20 -3.37 23.96
CA THR A 62 13.38 -3.90 23.25
C THR A 62 14.15 -2.75 22.60
N PRO A 63 15.46 -2.63 22.79
CA PRO A 63 16.27 -1.61 22.12
C PRO A 63 16.28 -1.88 20.62
N VAL A 64 15.69 -0.95 19.86
CA VAL A 64 15.54 -1.00 18.41
C VAL A 64 15.83 0.38 17.83
N LEU A 65 15.77 0.49 16.50
CA LEU A 65 15.83 1.79 15.82
C LEU A 65 14.68 2.69 16.30
N ASP A 66 14.93 3.99 16.40
CA ASP A 66 13.97 4.97 16.94
C ASP A 66 12.57 4.82 16.33
N ILE A 67 12.47 4.66 15.00
CA ILE A 67 11.19 4.48 14.31
C ILE A 67 10.46 3.16 14.65
N LEU A 68 11.13 2.22 15.28
CA LEU A 68 10.54 0.95 15.70
C LEU A 68 10.23 0.92 17.21
N SER A 69 10.41 2.05 17.91
CA SER A 69 10.29 2.13 19.38
C SER A 69 8.84 2.20 19.87
N THR A 70 7.90 2.56 19.01
CA THR A 70 6.47 2.69 19.33
C THR A 70 5.60 1.91 18.37
N VAL A 71 4.41 1.55 18.81
CA VAL A 71 3.37 0.93 17.99
C VAL A 71 1.99 1.42 18.39
N ARG A 72 1.04 1.42 17.46
CA ARG A 72 -0.38 1.47 17.78
C ARG A 72 -0.99 0.08 17.72
N SER A 73 -1.56 -0.35 18.83
CA SER A 73 -2.24 -1.64 19.00
C SER A 73 -3.75 -1.44 18.97
N PHE A 74 -4.48 -2.31 18.28
CA PHE A 74 -5.92 -2.22 18.08
C PHE A 74 -6.64 -3.35 18.83
N PRO A 75 -7.54 -3.03 19.78
CA PRO A 75 -8.11 -4.05 20.64
C PRO A 75 -9.01 -5.05 19.88
N LEU A 76 -8.73 -6.33 20.07
CA LEU A 76 -9.54 -7.43 19.59
C LEU A 76 -10.68 -7.70 20.60
N GLN A 77 -11.84 -7.04 20.42
CA GLN A 77 -13.01 -7.24 21.30
C GLN A 77 -14.03 -8.17 20.65
N ASN A 78 -14.47 -9.21 21.37
CA ASN A 78 -15.63 -10.05 21.07
C ASN A 78 -15.63 -10.75 19.71
N ASN A 79 -14.49 -11.22 19.20
CA ASN A 79 -14.36 -11.98 17.93
C ASN A 79 -15.05 -11.35 16.70
N LEU A 80 -15.36 -10.06 16.74
CA LEU A 80 -15.91 -9.34 15.60
C LEU A 80 -14.79 -8.93 14.65
N ARG A 81 -15.00 -9.13 13.36
CA ARG A 81 -14.11 -8.64 12.31
C ARG A 81 -14.13 -7.11 12.29
N LYS A 82 -13.18 -6.50 12.97
CA LYS A 82 -13.07 -5.04 13.12
C LYS A 82 -11.97 -4.52 12.23
N LYS A 83 -12.21 -3.37 11.59
CA LYS A 83 -11.17 -2.61 10.93
C LYS A 83 -10.97 -1.27 11.62
N PHE A 84 -9.72 -0.85 11.75
CA PHE A 84 -9.30 0.44 12.26
C PHE A 84 -8.52 1.14 11.15
N CYS A 85 -8.92 2.36 10.82
CA CYS A 85 -8.43 3.02 9.62
C CYS A 85 -7.73 4.34 9.93
N TYR A 86 -6.56 4.50 9.35
CA TYR A 86 -5.90 5.78 9.16
C TYR A 86 -6.53 6.50 7.98
N ALA A 87 -6.79 7.79 8.11
CA ALA A 87 -7.24 8.66 7.03
C ALA A 87 -6.16 9.70 6.75
N VAL A 88 -5.37 9.49 5.71
CA VAL A 88 -4.23 10.34 5.36
C VAL A 88 -4.63 11.33 4.27
N PRO A 89 -4.43 12.65 4.45
CA PRO A 89 -4.69 13.65 3.42
C PRO A 89 -3.80 13.42 2.21
N VAL A 90 -4.38 13.47 1.01
CA VAL A 90 -3.66 13.20 -0.24
C VAL A 90 -4.11 14.13 -1.35
N TYR A 91 -3.31 14.30 -2.39
CA TYR A 91 -3.69 15.04 -3.59
C TYR A 91 -4.41 14.09 -4.55
N ARG A 92 -5.68 14.37 -4.83
CA ARG A 92 -6.47 13.59 -5.77
C ARG A 92 -5.77 13.47 -7.13
N GLY A 93 -5.65 12.26 -7.65
CA GLY A 93 -4.97 11.95 -8.91
C GLY A 93 -3.45 11.86 -8.81
N ALA A 94 -2.85 12.14 -7.64
CA ALA A 94 -1.43 11.89 -7.41
C ALA A 94 -1.20 10.40 -7.15
N LYS A 95 -0.02 9.93 -7.55
CA LYS A 95 0.44 8.56 -7.35
C LYS A 95 1.27 8.49 -6.07
N TYR A 96 0.96 7.52 -5.25
CA TYR A 96 1.62 7.30 -3.96
C TYR A 96 2.25 5.92 -3.90
N LEU A 97 3.48 5.89 -3.41
CA LEU A 97 4.07 4.70 -2.83
C LEU A 97 3.65 4.69 -1.35
N VAL A 98 2.91 3.68 -0.95
CA VAL A 98 2.47 3.49 0.43
C VAL A 98 3.30 2.37 1.02
N ARG A 99 3.93 2.65 2.17
CA ARG A 99 4.70 1.64 2.92
C ARG A 99 4.16 1.52 4.33
N THR A 100 3.97 0.29 4.77
CA THR A 100 3.60 -0.07 6.14
C THR A 100 4.72 -0.86 6.77
N THR A 101 5.06 -0.55 8.02
CA THR A 101 6.10 -1.25 8.78
C THR A 101 5.49 -1.82 10.06
N TYR A 102 5.85 -3.06 10.36
CA TYR A 102 5.38 -3.82 11.51
C TYR A 102 6.59 -4.38 12.28
N PHE A 103 6.72 -4.00 13.55
CA PHE A 103 7.67 -4.59 14.47
C PHE A 103 6.92 -4.97 15.75
N TYR A 104 6.78 -6.26 16.00
CA TYR A 104 5.89 -6.76 17.07
C TYR A 104 6.39 -6.42 18.47
N GLY A 105 7.68 -6.64 18.76
CA GLY A 105 8.31 -6.30 20.02
C GLY A 105 7.68 -6.90 21.29
N GLY A 106 6.82 -7.92 21.16
CA GLY A 106 6.19 -8.59 22.31
C GLY A 106 5.08 -7.78 23.00
N ILE A 107 4.39 -6.89 22.30
CA ILE A 107 3.46 -5.87 22.85
C ILE A 107 2.23 -6.39 23.60
N ASN A 108 1.86 -7.65 23.48
CA ASN A 108 0.65 -8.24 24.09
C ASN A 108 0.96 -9.45 24.99
N GLU A 109 2.18 -9.53 25.52
CA GLU A 109 2.64 -10.57 26.47
C GLU A 109 2.53 -12.00 25.92
N ARG A 110 2.44 -12.16 24.62
CA ARG A 110 2.46 -13.45 23.91
C ARG A 110 3.77 -13.61 23.16
N ASP A 111 4.19 -14.85 22.94
CA ASP A 111 5.43 -15.16 22.22
C ASP A 111 5.25 -15.15 20.69
N SER A 112 4.04 -14.91 20.21
CA SER A 112 3.76 -14.90 18.78
C SER A 112 2.96 -13.66 18.35
N PRO A 113 3.35 -13.01 17.24
CA PRO A 113 2.61 -11.89 16.68
C PRO A 113 1.27 -12.34 16.08
N PRO A 114 0.21 -11.49 16.15
CA PRO A 114 -1.07 -11.77 15.51
C PRO A 114 -0.97 -11.73 13.99
N VAL A 115 -1.82 -12.51 13.33
CA VAL A 115 -2.05 -12.44 11.87
C VAL A 115 -3.31 -11.64 11.62
N PHE A 116 -3.27 -10.69 10.68
CA PHE A 116 -4.39 -9.80 10.37
C PHE A 116 -4.31 -9.28 8.93
N ASP A 117 -5.34 -8.58 8.47
CA ASP A 117 -5.39 -8.02 7.12
C ASP A 117 -5.06 -6.53 7.11
N GLN A 118 -4.40 -6.07 6.06
CA GLN A 118 -4.29 -4.65 5.72
C GLN A 118 -5.08 -4.32 4.44
N ILE A 119 -5.74 -3.17 4.48
CA ILE A 119 -6.69 -2.73 3.45
C ILE A 119 -6.32 -1.29 3.07
N ILE A 120 -6.31 -0.99 1.78
CA ILE A 120 -6.10 0.36 1.28
C ILE A 120 -7.28 0.82 0.41
N ASP A 121 -7.86 1.97 0.75
CA ASP A 121 -9.00 2.56 0.03
C ASP A 121 -10.13 1.55 -0.30
N GLY A 122 -10.47 0.67 0.66
CA GLY A 122 -11.49 -0.35 0.49
C GLY A 122 -11.04 -1.61 -0.24
N THR A 123 -9.81 -1.67 -0.72
CA THR A 123 -9.24 -2.85 -1.38
C THR A 123 -8.40 -3.66 -0.41
N LEU A 124 -8.68 -4.95 -0.30
CA LEU A 124 -7.83 -5.87 0.46
C LEU A 124 -6.44 -5.91 -0.20
N TRP A 125 -5.44 -5.47 0.55
CA TRP A 125 -4.07 -5.43 0.02
C TRP A 125 -3.35 -6.73 0.29
N ARG A 126 -3.21 -7.11 1.56
CA ARG A 126 -2.48 -8.30 1.96
C ARG A 126 -2.78 -8.71 3.40
N MET A 127 -2.66 -10.00 3.68
CA MET A 127 -2.56 -10.52 5.04
C MET A 127 -1.15 -10.22 5.60
N VAL A 128 -1.10 -9.65 6.80
CA VAL A 128 0.12 -9.39 7.56
C VAL A 128 0.39 -10.58 8.46
N ASN A 129 1.55 -11.19 8.28
CA ASN A 129 2.09 -12.22 9.16
C ASN A 129 3.57 -11.89 9.39
N THR A 130 3.93 -11.53 10.61
CA THR A 130 5.29 -11.09 10.97
C THR A 130 6.06 -12.16 11.75
N THR A 131 5.55 -13.39 11.83
CA THR A 131 6.09 -14.44 12.72
C THR A 131 7.54 -14.78 12.40
N GLU A 132 7.88 -14.94 11.11
CA GLU A 132 9.24 -15.29 10.68
C GLU A 132 10.22 -14.14 10.93
N ASP A 133 9.85 -12.92 10.53
CA ASP A 133 10.69 -11.74 10.74
C ASP A 133 10.90 -11.47 12.23
N TYR A 134 9.83 -11.58 13.03
CA TYR A 134 9.92 -11.42 14.49
C TYR A 134 10.88 -12.44 15.13
N ALA A 135 10.82 -13.70 14.73
CA ALA A 135 11.75 -14.74 15.22
C ALA A 135 13.21 -14.42 14.89
N ASN A 136 13.46 -13.64 13.84
CA ASN A 136 14.78 -13.16 13.43
C ASN A 136 15.12 -11.76 13.98
N GLY A 137 14.25 -11.16 14.81
CA GLY A 137 14.43 -9.80 15.35
C GLY A 137 14.32 -8.69 14.30
N MET A 138 13.64 -8.95 13.18
CA MET A 138 13.53 -8.05 12.04
C MET A 138 12.12 -7.43 11.93
N PRO A 139 12.01 -6.19 11.44
CA PRO A 139 10.71 -5.64 11.06
C PRO A 139 10.24 -6.24 9.73
N THR A 140 8.94 -6.42 9.60
CA THR A 140 8.27 -6.71 8.33
C THR A 140 7.80 -5.40 7.70
N TYR A 141 8.00 -5.23 6.39
CA TYR A 141 7.41 -4.11 5.66
C TYR A 141 6.66 -4.59 4.42
N PHE A 142 5.64 -3.83 4.06
CA PHE A 142 4.91 -3.99 2.79
C PHE A 142 4.90 -2.67 2.05
N GLU A 143 4.98 -2.74 0.73
CA GLU A 143 4.99 -1.57 -0.14
C GLU A 143 3.98 -1.77 -1.28
N ALA A 144 3.26 -0.71 -1.62
CA ALA A 144 2.37 -0.72 -2.78
C ALA A 144 2.29 0.64 -3.46
N VAL A 145 1.87 0.64 -4.72
CA VAL A 145 1.66 1.85 -5.50
C VAL A 145 0.18 1.98 -5.85
N PHE A 146 -0.39 3.14 -5.50
CA PHE A 146 -1.79 3.50 -5.76
C PHE A 146 -1.92 4.93 -6.27
N VAL A 147 -3.02 5.24 -6.94
CA VAL A 147 -3.41 6.61 -7.28
C VAL A 147 -4.57 7.04 -6.40
N ALA A 148 -4.41 8.18 -5.72
CA ALA A 148 -5.43 8.74 -4.84
C ALA A 148 -6.70 9.10 -5.62
N GLN A 149 -7.82 8.49 -5.26
CA GLN A 149 -9.12 8.75 -5.88
C GLN A 149 -9.89 9.91 -5.23
N GLY A 150 -9.49 10.31 -4.01
CA GLY A 150 -10.12 11.35 -3.20
C GLY A 150 -9.12 12.32 -2.58
N LYS A 151 -9.59 13.12 -1.61
CA LYS A 151 -8.76 14.01 -0.79
C LYS A 151 -8.08 13.29 0.37
N PHE A 152 -8.53 12.09 0.69
CA PHE A 152 -7.98 11.20 1.70
C PHE A 152 -7.77 9.82 1.09
N MET A 153 -6.77 9.14 1.55
CA MET A 153 -6.53 7.72 1.31
C MET A 153 -6.57 7.01 2.65
N SER A 154 -7.31 5.91 2.74
CA SER A 154 -7.44 5.15 3.98
C SER A 154 -6.54 3.93 3.96
N LEU A 155 -5.77 3.73 5.05
CA LEU A 155 -5.15 2.45 5.36
C LEU A 155 -5.84 1.86 6.58
N CYS A 156 -6.37 0.66 6.46
CA CYS A 156 -7.03 -0.01 7.59
C CYS A 156 -6.29 -1.30 7.97
N ILE A 157 -6.25 -1.53 9.27
CA ILE A 157 -5.82 -2.78 9.90
C ILE A 157 -7.08 -3.51 10.34
N ALA A 158 -7.21 -4.79 9.99
CA ALA A 158 -8.44 -5.53 10.22
C ALA A 158 -8.18 -6.95 10.74
N ALA A 159 -8.87 -7.32 11.82
CA ALA A 159 -8.82 -8.69 12.33
C ALA A 159 -9.47 -9.65 11.33
N ASN A 160 -8.82 -10.78 11.06
CA ASN A 160 -9.34 -11.87 10.24
C ASN A 160 -9.58 -13.14 11.07
N THR A 161 -9.85 -14.25 10.42
CA THR A 161 -10.16 -15.53 11.12
C THR A 161 -8.95 -16.14 11.83
N TYR A 162 -7.74 -15.70 11.52
CA TYR A 162 -6.49 -16.15 12.13
C TYR A 162 -6.04 -15.22 13.25
N THR A 163 -6.69 -14.07 13.43
CA THR A 163 -6.29 -13.07 14.44
C THR A 163 -6.68 -13.56 15.83
N ASP A 164 -5.70 -13.77 16.68
CA ASP A 164 -5.84 -14.29 18.04
C ASP A 164 -5.51 -13.27 19.13
N SER A 165 -4.91 -12.13 18.75
CA SER A 165 -4.56 -11.03 19.64
C SER A 165 -4.62 -9.69 18.90
N ASP A 166 -4.37 -8.58 19.60
CA ASP A 166 -4.53 -7.23 19.06
C ASP A 166 -3.65 -6.98 17.83
N PRO A 167 -4.21 -6.70 16.64
CA PRO A 167 -3.46 -6.19 15.51
C PRO A 167 -2.72 -4.89 15.85
N PHE A 168 -1.64 -4.61 15.15
CA PHE A 168 -0.79 -3.46 15.43
C PHE A 168 -0.17 -2.89 14.14
N ILE A 169 0.42 -1.69 14.24
CA ILE A 169 1.26 -1.08 13.20
C ILE A 169 2.32 -0.20 13.86
N THR A 170 3.52 -0.16 13.27
CA THR A 170 4.67 0.59 13.79
C THR A 170 4.89 1.89 13.04
N ALA A 171 4.90 1.85 11.71
CA ALA A 171 5.08 3.06 10.90
C ALA A 171 4.29 2.98 9.59
N LEU A 172 3.95 4.16 9.07
CA LEU A 172 3.18 4.31 7.83
C LEU A 172 3.75 5.46 7.02
N GLU A 173 4.07 5.19 5.75
CA GLU A 173 4.61 6.19 4.83
C GLU A 173 3.69 6.32 3.60
N PHE A 174 3.39 7.57 3.22
CA PHE A 174 2.70 7.92 1.98
C PHE A 174 3.60 8.84 1.18
N LEU A 175 4.33 8.31 0.22
CA LEU A 175 5.30 9.04 -0.59
C LEU A 175 4.72 9.38 -1.96
N ILE A 176 4.75 10.66 -2.34
CA ILE A 176 4.35 11.08 -3.68
C ILE A 176 5.45 10.65 -4.66
N VAL A 177 5.07 9.87 -5.66
CA VAL A 177 5.98 9.45 -6.73
C VAL A 177 5.57 10.07 -8.06
N GLU A 178 6.51 10.12 -9.00
CA GLU A 178 6.26 10.69 -10.32
C GLU A 178 5.17 9.94 -11.09
N LYS A 179 4.42 10.69 -11.91
CA LYS A 179 3.37 10.12 -12.74
C LYS A 179 3.88 9.10 -13.74
N SER A 180 5.14 9.26 -14.19
CA SER A 180 5.81 8.37 -15.13
C SER A 180 6.07 6.97 -14.58
N LEU A 181 6.25 6.81 -13.25
CA LEU A 181 6.50 5.51 -12.66
C LEU A 181 5.28 4.59 -12.84
N TYR A 182 5.53 3.36 -13.33
CA TYR A 182 4.51 2.33 -13.53
C TYR A 182 3.30 2.78 -14.36
N ASN A 183 3.49 3.76 -15.27
CA ASN A 183 2.39 4.40 -16.01
C ASN A 183 1.70 3.48 -17.05
N SER A 184 2.26 2.31 -17.31
CA SER A 184 1.62 1.25 -18.10
C SER A 184 0.48 0.54 -17.36
N THR A 185 0.34 0.78 -16.04
CA THR A 185 -0.75 0.22 -15.23
C THR A 185 -1.94 1.15 -15.23
N ASP A 186 -3.15 0.62 -15.48
CA ASP A 186 -4.41 1.35 -15.32
C ASP A 186 -4.76 1.47 -13.83
N PHE A 187 -4.24 2.50 -13.17
CA PHE A 187 -4.50 2.77 -11.76
C PHE A 187 -5.95 3.20 -11.44
N GLY A 188 -6.80 3.34 -12.44
CA GLY A 188 -8.24 3.45 -12.22
C GLY A 188 -8.90 2.11 -11.88
N LYS A 189 -8.22 1.00 -12.18
CA LYS A 189 -8.71 -0.37 -11.97
C LYS A 189 -7.81 -1.21 -11.07
N TYR A 190 -6.52 -0.87 -10.99
CA TYR A 190 -5.52 -1.70 -10.32
C TYR A 190 -4.62 -0.89 -9.40
N GLY A 191 -4.17 -1.50 -8.32
CA GLY A 191 -3.00 -1.13 -7.54
C GLY A 191 -1.86 -2.12 -7.78
N LEU A 192 -0.65 -1.78 -7.36
CA LEU A 192 0.52 -2.65 -7.46
C LEU A 192 1.06 -2.92 -6.05
N GLY A 193 0.89 -4.14 -5.53
CA GLY A 193 1.46 -4.59 -4.25
C GLY A 193 2.83 -5.22 -4.47
N LEU A 194 3.88 -4.66 -3.87
CA LEU A 194 5.25 -5.17 -4.03
C LEU A 194 5.36 -6.60 -3.49
N VAL A 195 5.94 -7.47 -4.29
CA VAL A 195 6.31 -8.84 -3.90
C VAL A 195 7.82 -8.95 -3.69
N ALA A 196 8.59 -8.41 -4.62
CA ALA A 196 10.05 -8.41 -4.55
C ALA A 196 10.64 -7.27 -5.38
N ARG A 197 11.69 -6.63 -4.85
CA ARG A 197 12.53 -5.68 -5.58
C ARG A 197 13.98 -5.91 -5.17
N HIS A 198 14.82 -6.33 -6.11
CA HIS A 198 16.18 -6.75 -5.81
C HIS A 198 17.20 -6.15 -6.76
N ALA A 199 18.36 -5.79 -6.21
CA ALA A 199 19.58 -5.50 -6.95
C ALA A 199 20.40 -6.79 -7.01
N PHE A 200 20.59 -7.32 -8.21
CA PHE A 200 21.25 -8.61 -8.43
C PHE A 200 22.79 -8.49 -8.40
N GLY A 201 23.43 -9.44 -7.74
CA GLY A 201 24.86 -9.40 -7.50
C GLY A 201 25.31 -8.39 -6.44
N PHE A 202 24.39 -7.63 -5.86
CA PHE A 202 24.68 -6.64 -4.83
C PHE A 202 24.72 -7.30 -3.45
N SER A 203 25.72 -6.95 -2.64
CA SER A 203 25.93 -7.48 -1.28
C SER A 203 25.97 -6.41 -0.19
N GLY A 204 25.76 -5.14 -0.59
CA GLY A 204 25.71 -4.01 0.33
C GLY A 204 24.38 -3.86 1.08
N PRO A 205 24.20 -2.77 1.82
CA PRO A 205 22.95 -2.45 2.49
C PRO A 205 21.82 -2.19 1.48
N ILE A 206 20.57 -2.17 1.95
CA ILE A 206 19.39 -1.84 1.12
C ILE A 206 19.63 -0.51 0.40
N ILE A 207 19.52 -0.51 -0.94
CA ILE A 207 19.55 0.70 -1.74
C ILE A 207 18.20 1.40 -1.57
N ARG A 208 18.22 2.63 -1.10
CA ARG A 208 17.04 3.48 -0.87
C ARG A 208 17.42 4.95 -1.03
N TYR A 209 16.62 5.90 -0.59
CA TYR A 209 17.00 7.31 -0.56
C TYR A 209 18.30 7.52 0.24
N PRO A 210 19.27 8.31 -0.24
CA PRO A 210 19.21 9.18 -1.44
C PRO A 210 19.52 8.51 -2.78
N ASP A 211 20.02 7.29 -2.82
CA ASP A 211 20.37 6.60 -4.07
C ASP A 211 19.12 6.37 -4.96
N ASP A 212 18.00 5.93 -4.38
CA ASP A 212 16.68 5.92 -5.05
C ASP A 212 15.88 7.17 -4.65
N HIS A 213 15.65 8.08 -5.60
CA HIS A 213 14.95 9.35 -5.36
C HIS A 213 13.50 9.19 -4.88
N PHE A 214 12.92 7.99 -5.03
CA PHE A 214 11.56 7.66 -4.60
C PHE A 214 11.51 6.87 -3.30
N ASP A 215 12.69 6.64 -2.67
CA ASP A 215 12.86 5.84 -1.45
C ASP A 215 12.31 4.41 -1.58
N ARG A 216 12.35 3.81 -2.78
CA ARG A 216 12.04 2.40 -2.98
C ARG A 216 13.17 1.57 -2.38
N PHE A 217 12.82 0.46 -1.72
CA PHE A 217 13.81 -0.44 -1.14
C PHE A 217 14.23 -1.50 -2.14
N TRP A 218 15.50 -1.48 -2.55
CA TRP A 218 16.12 -2.49 -3.39
C TRP A 218 16.98 -3.39 -2.52
N LEU A 219 16.53 -4.60 -2.30
CA LEU A 219 17.20 -5.57 -1.45
C LEU A 219 18.38 -6.23 -2.19
N PRO A 220 19.48 -6.55 -1.51
CA PRO A 220 20.57 -7.31 -2.10
C PRO A 220 20.11 -8.73 -2.46
N PHE A 221 20.63 -9.27 -3.58
CA PHE A 221 20.33 -10.63 -4.01
C PHE A 221 21.49 -11.25 -4.78
N GLY A 222 21.93 -12.46 -4.37
CA GLY A 222 22.92 -13.24 -5.11
C GLY A 222 24.34 -12.72 -5.03
N GLY A 223 24.73 -11.97 -3.99
CA GLY A 223 26.04 -11.35 -3.84
C GLY A 223 27.24 -12.27 -3.92
N ASN A 224 27.10 -13.57 -3.64
CA ASN A 224 28.17 -14.55 -3.74
C ASN A 224 28.57 -14.89 -5.21
N TYR A 225 27.77 -14.47 -6.17
CA TYR A 225 27.97 -14.68 -7.62
C TYR A 225 28.27 -13.38 -8.35
N SER A 226 28.53 -12.29 -7.61
CA SER A 226 28.75 -10.96 -8.17
C SER A 226 30.11 -10.85 -8.85
N THR A 227 30.12 -10.29 -10.04
CA THR A 227 31.32 -9.61 -10.57
C THR A 227 31.18 -8.13 -10.24
N PRO A 228 32.14 -7.53 -9.51
CA PRO A 228 32.14 -6.07 -9.37
C PRO A 228 32.16 -5.48 -10.78
N ALA A 229 31.13 -4.77 -11.13
CA ALA A 229 31.15 -3.93 -12.29
C ALA A 229 32.00 -2.72 -11.94
N GLY A 230 32.91 -2.30 -12.83
CA GLY A 230 33.61 -1.04 -12.67
C GLY A 230 32.62 0.12 -12.51
N ASN A 231 33.15 1.28 -12.10
CA ASN A 231 32.36 2.49 -11.83
C ASN A 231 31.51 2.87 -13.07
N ARG A 232 30.29 2.31 -13.16
CA ARG A 232 29.38 2.45 -14.31
C ARG A 232 28.59 3.74 -14.15
N ASN A 233 28.90 4.73 -14.96
CA ASN A 233 28.09 5.94 -15.05
C ASN A 233 26.93 5.72 -16.06
N ILE A 234 25.90 4.96 -15.67
CA ILE A 234 24.75 4.67 -16.52
C ILE A 234 23.68 5.74 -16.31
N SER A 235 23.28 6.40 -17.40
CA SER A 235 22.14 7.32 -17.38
C SER A 235 20.83 6.53 -17.24
N VAL A 236 20.11 6.75 -16.15
CA VAL A 236 18.84 6.03 -15.84
C VAL A 236 17.60 6.72 -16.39
N SER A 237 17.73 7.91 -16.97
CA SER A 237 16.59 8.73 -17.44
C SER A 237 15.78 8.08 -18.57
N SER A 238 16.36 7.15 -19.31
CA SER A 238 15.71 6.41 -20.39
C SER A 238 15.07 5.09 -19.92
N PHE A 239 15.36 4.66 -18.68
CA PHE A 239 14.82 3.41 -18.18
C PHE A 239 13.36 3.56 -17.75
N TRP A 240 12.59 2.54 -18.03
CA TRP A 240 11.25 2.40 -17.50
C TRP A 240 11.28 2.36 -15.96
N ASN A 241 10.36 3.05 -15.31
CA ASN A 241 10.28 3.19 -13.85
C ASN A 241 11.48 3.87 -13.17
N LEU A 242 12.39 4.51 -13.89
CA LEU A 242 13.49 5.29 -13.34
C LEU A 242 14.20 4.58 -12.16
N PRO A 243 14.84 3.42 -12.38
CA PRO A 243 15.57 2.74 -11.31
C PRO A 243 16.79 3.56 -10.87
N PRO A 244 17.28 3.40 -9.64
CA PRO A 244 18.51 4.10 -9.22
C PRO A 244 19.74 3.59 -9.98
N SER A 245 20.68 4.46 -10.29
CA SER A 245 21.91 4.09 -11.01
C SER A 245 22.72 3.01 -10.28
N LYS A 246 22.64 2.99 -8.97
CA LYS A 246 23.37 2.06 -8.10
C LYS A 246 23.05 0.58 -8.34
N ILE A 247 21.84 0.23 -8.82
CA ILE A 247 21.53 -1.17 -9.14
C ILE A 247 22.33 -1.70 -10.34
N PHE A 248 22.94 -0.82 -11.13
CA PHE A 248 23.76 -1.20 -12.27
C PHE A 248 25.25 -1.33 -11.94
N GLU A 249 25.66 -1.06 -10.69
CA GLU A 249 27.04 -1.26 -10.23
C GLU A 249 27.41 -2.75 -10.14
N THR A 250 26.42 -3.63 -10.10
CA THR A 250 26.57 -5.08 -10.03
C THR A 250 25.68 -5.78 -11.04
N ASP A 251 25.99 -7.02 -11.34
CA ASP A 251 25.16 -7.90 -12.16
C ASP A 251 25.35 -9.37 -11.77
N LEU A 252 24.42 -10.21 -12.20
CA LEU A 252 24.56 -11.66 -12.19
C LEU A 252 24.90 -12.15 -13.59
N LYS A 253 25.97 -12.97 -13.70
CA LYS A 253 26.47 -13.62 -14.93
C LYS A 253 26.70 -15.10 -14.63
N VAL A 254 25.68 -15.92 -14.77
CA VAL A 254 25.78 -17.38 -14.52
C VAL A 254 25.46 -18.13 -15.81
N GLN A 255 26.17 -19.22 -16.06
CA GLN A 255 25.88 -20.12 -17.20
C GLN A 255 25.66 -21.56 -16.73
N PRO A 256 24.55 -22.20 -17.11
CA PRO A 256 23.38 -21.62 -17.76
C PRO A 256 22.69 -20.60 -16.84
N MET A 257 22.22 -19.48 -17.39
CA MET A 257 21.61 -18.44 -16.59
C MET A 257 20.17 -18.81 -16.26
N GLU A 258 19.99 -19.49 -15.16
CA GLU A 258 18.70 -19.79 -14.55
C GLU A 258 18.67 -19.17 -13.16
N LEU A 259 17.63 -18.38 -12.90
CA LEU A 259 17.45 -17.63 -11.66
C LEU A 259 16.10 -17.96 -11.06
N ASN A 260 16.08 -18.61 -9.89
CA ASN A 260 14.87 -18.76 -9.10
C ASN A 260 14.57 -17.43 -8.39
N TRP A 261 13.66 -16.65 -8.96
CA TRP A 261 13.33 -15.31 -8.47
C TRP A 261 11.90 -14.91 -8.86
N PRO A 262 11.12 -14.32 -7.93
CA PRO A 262 11.47 -13.99 -6.54
C PRO A 262 11.73 -15.22 -5.66
N PRO A 263 12.48 -15.07 -4.54
CA PRO A 263 12.89 -16.20 -3.69
C PRO A 263 11.75 -16.70 -2.78
N LEU A 264 10.53 -16.75 -3.30
CA LEU A 264 9.33 -17.21 -2.60
C LEU A 264 8.34 -17.83 -3.59
N SER A 265 7.44 -18.65 -3.06
CA SER A 265 6.34 -19.24 -3.84
C SER A 265 5.22 -18.21 -4.00
N LEU A 266 4.84 -17.94 -5.25
CA LEU A 266 3.81 -16.94 -5.57
C LEU A 266 2.40 -17.54 -5.50
N PRO A 267 1.42 -16.84 -4.93
CA PRO A 267 0.00 -17.14 -5.13
C PRO A 267 -0.37 -17.18 -6.62
N ASN A 268 -1.44 -17.92 -6.95
CA ASN A 268 -1.99 -17.88 -8.30
C ASN A 268 -2.67 -16.51 -8.54
N SER A 269 -1.98 -15.64 -9.25
CA SER A 269 -2.42 -14.26 -9.51
C SER A 269 -1.80 -13.72 -10.81
N THR A 270 -2.04 -12.46 -11.10
CA THR A 270 -1.37 -11.72 -12.18
C THR A 270 -0.38 -10.74 -11.60
N TYR A 271 0.78 -10.62 -12.25
CA TYR A 271 1.91 -9.85 -11.74
C TYR A 271 2.38 -8.81 -12.76
N TYR A 272 2.75 -7.65 -12.27
CA TYR A 272 3.60 -6.72 -12.97
C TYR A 272 5.04 -7.14 -12.73
N ILE A 273 5.83 -7.30 -13.80
CA ILE A 273 7.23 -7.70 -13.73
C ILE A 273 8.05 -6.69 -14.52
N ALA A 274 9.12 -6.18 -13.94
CA ALA A 274 10.13 -5.38 -14.65
C ALA A 274 11.51 -5.93 -14.38
N LEU A 275 12.31 -6.09 -15.42
CA LEU A 275 13.69 -6.56 -15.37
C LEU A 275 14.61 -5.52 -16.01
N TYR A 276 15.77 -5.29 -15.41
CA TYR A 276 16.70 -4.24 -15.76
C TYR A 276 18.07 -4.80 -16.13
N PHE A 277 18.63 -4.31 -17.24
CA PHE A 277 19.85 -4.80 -17.83
C PHE A 277 20.72 -3.65 -18.31
N ALA A 278 22.02 -3.69 -18.02
CA ALA A 278 23.00 -2.80 -18.62
C ALA A 278 24.38 -3.48 -18.68
N ASP A 279 25.11 -3.27 -19.77
CA ASP A 279 26.48 -3.77 -19.95
C ASP A 279 27.42 -2.56 -20.13
N ASP A 280 28.60 -2.56 -19.50
CA ASP A 280 29.61 -1.51 -19.59
C ASP A 280 30.49 -1.60 -20.84
N ARG A 281 30.33 -2.64 -21.66
CA ARG A 281 31.17 -2.89 -22.85
C ARG A 281 30.66 -2.15 -24.06
N ASN A 282 31.52 -1.30 -24.63
CA ASN A 282 31.20 -0.47 -25.80
C ASN A 282 31.46 -1.16 -27.16
N TRP A 283 32.10 -2.33 -27.17
CA TRP A 283 32.63 -2.95 -28.39
C TRP A 283 31.93 -4.29 -28.76
N SER A 284 30.96 -4.72 -27.99
CA SER A 284 30.24 -5.95 -28.31
C SER A 284 28.76 -5.82 -27.88
N SER A 285 27.85 -6.29 -28.69
CA SER A 285 26.44 -6.41 -28.32
C SER A 285 26.21 -7.72 -27.56
N ARG A 286 25.44 -7.63 -26.49
CA ARG A 286 24.99 -8.79 -25.71
C ARG A 286 23.54 -9.06 -26.07
N VAL A 287 23.29 -10.13 -26.81
CA VAL A 287 21.94 -10.48 -27.26
C VAL A 287 21.52 -11.82 -26.67
N PHE A 288 20.33 -11.86 -26.06
CA PHE A 288 19.80 -13.08 -25.45
C PHE A 288 18.27 -13.02 -25.35
N ASP A 289 17.65 -14.18 -25.20
CA ASP A 289 16.23 -14.32 -24.93
C ASP A 289 15.98 -14.36 -23.43
N VAL A 290 14.84 -13.83 -23.01
CA VAL A 290 14.32 -13.89 -21.63
C VAL A 290 13.07 -14.76 -21.62
N SER A 291 13.03 -15.76 -20.73
CA SER A 291 11.82 -16.55 -20.49
C SER A 291 11.52 -16.62 -18.98
N ILE A 292 10.24 -16.75 -18.64
CA ILE A 292 9.75 -16.92 -17.27
C ILE A 292 8.92 -18.20 -17.24
N ASN A 293 9.31 -19.17 -16.39
CA ASN A 293 8.68 -20.49 -16.30
C ASN A 293 8.51 -21.14 -17.69
N THR A 294 9.58 -21.14 -18.51
CA THR A 294 9.61 -21.65 -19.89
C THR A 294 8.79 -20.87 -20.93
N VAL A 295 7.99 -19.88 -20.52
CA VAL A 295 7.24 -19.03 -21.43
C VAL A 295 8.13 -17.87 -21.90
N SER A 296 8.17 -17.62 -23.22
CA SER A 296 8.95 -16.52 -23.79
C SER A 296 8.43 -15.19 -23.26
N TYR A 297 9.31 -14.42 -22.61
CA TYR A 297 9.01 -13.10 -22.04
C TYR A 297 9.49 -11.97 -22.96
N TYR A 298 10.72 -12.09 -23.48
CA TYR A 298 11.28 -11.16 -24.45
C TYR A 298 12.30 -11.91 -25.33
N ARG A 299 12.34 -11.62 -26.62
CA ARG A 299 13.26 -12.25 -27.57
C ARG A 299 14.28 -11.24 -28.08
N GLU A 300 15.52 -11.74 -28.31
CA GLU A 300 16.62 -10.98 -28.91
C GLU A 300 16.88 -9.65 -28.18
N LEU A 301 16.85 -9.67 -26.84
CA LEU A 301 17.14 -8.50 -26.03
C LEU A 301 18.61 -8.10 -26.26
N ASN A 302 18.82 -6.94 -26.88
CA ASN A 302 20.14 -6.37 -27.09
C ASN A 302 20.48 -5.41 -25.95
N VAL A 303 21.42 -5.82 -25.09
CA VAL A 303 21.88 -5.03 -23.93
C VAL A 303 23.14 -4.28 -24.27
N THR A 304 23.08 -2.96 -24.18
CA THR A 304 24.17 -2.01 -24.48
C THR A 304 24.50 -1.18 -23.23
N PRO A 305 25.54 -0.32 -23.26
CA PRO A 305 25.81 0.62 -22.17
C PRO A 305 24.66 1.59 -21.88
N ALA A 306 23.79 1.86 -22.86
CA ALA A 306 22.58 2.65 -22.62
C ALA A 306 21.56 1.90 -21.76
N GLY A 307 21.75 0.59 -21.60
CA GLY A 307 20.87 -0.30 -20.85
C GLY A 307 19.56 -0.66 -21.58
N ALA A 308 18.83 -1.57 -20.97
CA ALA A 308 17.52 -1.99 -21.41
C ALA A 308 16.62 -2.34 -20.21
N SER A 309 15.33 -2.11 -20.34
CA SER A 309 14.34 -2.62 -19.39
C SER A 309 13.22 -3.31 -20.15
N VAL A 310 12.78 -4.45 -19.65
CA VAL A 310 11.64 -5.19 -20.18
C VAL A 310 10.60 -5.35 -19.07
N PHE A 311 9.33 -5.21 -19.41
CA PHE A 311 8.26 -5.32 -18.43
C PHE A 311 7.00 -5.94 -19.03
N ALA A 312 6.19 -6.53 -18.15
CA ALA A 312 4.83 -6.96 -18.44
C ALA A 312 3.90 -6.45 -17.34
N THR A 313 2.74 -5.95 -17.71
CA THR A 313 1.80 -5.32 -16.78
C THR A 313 0.87 -6.30 -16.08
N ARG A 314 0.67 -7.49 -16.68
CA ARG A 314 -0.24 -8.53 -16.18
C ARG A 314 0.23 -9.91 -16.65
N TRP A 315 1.24 -10.44 -16.00
CA TRP A 315 1.81 -11.76 -16.29
C TRP A 315 1.27 -12.79 -15.29
N PRO A 316 0.63 -13.89 -15.74
CA PRO A 316 0.11 -14.89 -14.82
C PRO A 316 1.25 -15.73 -14.25
N LEU A 317 1.32 -15.85 -12.93
CA LEU A 317 2.27 -16.70 -12.20
C LEU A 317 1.59 -17.44 -11.05
N SER A 318 2.19 -18.59 -10.71
CA SER A 318 1.81 -19.40 -9.55
C SER A 318 3.02 -20.26 -9.13
N GLY A 319 3.24 -20.39 -7.82
CA GLY A 319 4.32 -21.22 -7.28
C GLY A 319 5.71 -20.62 -7.44
N ALA A 320 6.73 -21.47 -7.48
CA ALA A 320 8.11 -21.06 -7.71
C ALA A 320 8.28 -20.49 -9.12
N THR A 321 9.02 -19.40 -9.24
CA THR A 321 9.24 -18.72 -10.52
C THR A 321 10.71 -18.80 -10.91
N LYS A 322 10.95 -19.18 -12.17
CA LYS A 322 12.28 -19.28 -12.75
C LYS A 322 12.41 -18.30 -13.92
N ILE A 323 13.41 -17.44 -13.88
CA ILE A 323 13.84 -16.61 -15.01
C ILE A 323 14.98 -17.33 -15.71
N THR A 324 14.90 -17.52 -17.02
CA THR A 324 15.95 -18.10 -17.84
C THR A 324 16.40 -17.11 -18.89
N LEU A 325 17.70 -16.87 -18.98
CA LEU A 325 18.33 -16.03 -19.98
C LEU A 325 19.15 -16.92 -20.93
N THR A 326 18.75 -16.98 -22.20
CA THR A 326 19.37 -17.85 -23.20
C THR A 326 20.11 -17.01 -24.24
N PRO A 327 21.45 -17.18 -24.41
CA PRO A 327 22.19 -16.44 -25.42
C PRO A 327 21.58 -16.63 -26.81
N ALA A 328 21.49 -15.57 -27.60
CA ALA A 328 21.06 -15.64 -28.99
C ALA A 328 22.08 -16.45 -29.83
N VAL A 329 21.61 -17.06 -30.91
CA VAL A 329 22.47 -17.81 -31.86
C VAL A 329 23.56 -16.87 -32.39
N GLY A 330 24.84 -17.26 -32.22
CA GLY A 330 25.98 -16.44 -32.63
C GLY A 330 26.45 -15.40 -31.60
N SER A 331 25.79 -15.28 -30.45
CA SER A 331 26.28 -14.45 -29.35
C SER A 331 27.45 -15.13 -28.64
N ASN A 332 28.63 -14.51 -28.65
CA ASN A 332 29.84 -15.03 -27.95
C ASN A 332 29.89 -14.58 -26.49
N ILE A 333 28.89 -13.86 -26.01
CA ILE A 333 28.86 -13.25 -24.68
C ILE A 333 27.63 -13.77 -23.95
N GLY A 334 27.84 -14.34 -22.76
CA GLY A 334 26.77 -14.83 -21.91
C GLY A 334 25.84 -13.70 -21.42
N PRO A 335 24.59 -14.00 -21.06
CA PRO A 335 23.63 -13.02 -20.55
C PRO A 335 24.03 -12.45 -19.19
N LEU A 336 23.43 -11.33 -18.82
CA LEU A 336 23.53 -10.73 -17.49
C LEU A 336 22.15 -10.15 -17.08
N ILE A 337 21.98 -9.88 -15.80
CA ILE A 337 20.85 -9.15 -15.25
C ILE A 337 21.28 -8.33 -14.04
N ASN A 338 20.79 -7.08 -13.92
CA ASN A 338 21.19 -6.16 -12.84
C ASN A 338 20.14 -6.06 -11.74
N ALA A 339 18.85 -6.02 -12.08
CA ALA A 339 17.79 -5.86 -11.09
C ALA A 339 16.43 -6.34 -11.61
N GLY A 340 15.49 -6.50 -10.67
CA GLY A 340 14.12 -6.83 -11.00
C GLY A 340 13.13 -6.37 -9.95
N GLU A 341 11.89 -6.11 -10.41
CA GLU A 341 10.72 -5.81 -9.59
C GLU A 341 9.57 -6.72 -9.97
N VAL A 342 8.88 -7.26 -8.96
CA VAL A 342 7.62 -8.01 -9.12
C VAL A 342 6.59 -7.41 -8.19
N PHE A 343 5.43 -7.07 -8.74
CA PHE A 343 4.27 -6.63 -7.98
C PHE A 343 3.09 -7.53 -8.29
N GLU A 344 2.29 -7.86 -7.29
CA GLU A 344 0.97 -8.40 -7.48
C GLU A 344 0.04 -7.30 -7.99
N VAL A 345 -0.76 -7.59 -9.02
CA VAL A 345 -1.74 -6.65 -9.57
C VAL A 345 -3.02 -6.78 -8.76
N LEU A 346 -3.27 -5.79 -7.90
CA LEU A 346 -4.43 -5.74 -7.01
C LEU A 346 -5.60 -5.11 -7.75
N THR A 347 -6.68 -5.86 -7.93
CA THR A 347 -7.91 -5.30 -8.50
C THR A 347 -8.60 -4.40 -7.49
N LEU A 348 -8.84 -3.14 -7.84
CA LEU A 348 -9.55 -2.20 -6.97
C LEU A 348 -11.03 -2.60 -6.88
N GLU A 349 -11.55 -2.71 -5.67
CA GLU A 349 -12.96 -3.07 -5.43
C GLU A 349 -13.93 -1.90 -5.69
N GLY A 350 -13.42 -0.72 -6.02
CA GLY A 350 -14.21 0.50 -6.19
C GLY A 350 -14.37 1.27 -4.89
N LYS A 351 -15.45 2.04 -4.77
CA LYS A 351 -15.77 2.84 -3.57
C LYS A 351 -17.28 2.92 -3.38
N THR A 352 -17.69 2.99 -2.13
CA THR A 352 -19.06 3.37 -1.80
C THR A 352 -19.36 4.78 -2.33
N THR A 353 -20.54 4.98 -2.87
CA THR A 353 -20.95 6.29 -3.41
C THR A 353 -20.79 7.37 -2.33
N THR A 354 -20.07 8.43 -2.65
CA THR A 354 -19.71 9.52 -1.72
C THR A 354 -20.92 10.09 -0.96
N ARG A 355 -22.10 10.18 -1.62
CA ARG A 355 -23.35 10.62 -1.00
C ARG A 355 -23.74 9.70 0.15
N ASP A 356 -23.67 8.38 -0.03
CA ASP A 356 -24.03 7.41 0.99
C ASP A 356 -23.00 7.41 2.15
N VAL A 357 -21.71 7.56 1.84
CA VAL A 357 -20.64 7.70 2.85
C VAL A 357 -20.91 8.93 3.74
N ILE A 358 -21.13 10.10 3.14
CA ILE A 358 -21.40 11.34 3.89
C ILE A 358 -22.69 11.19 4.72
N ALA A 359 -23.71 10.55 4.18
CA ALA A 359 -24.96 10.33 4.90
C ALA A 359 -24.75 9.42 6.12
N LEU A 360 -24.02 8.32 5.97
CA LEU A 360 -23.69 7.41 7.07
C LEU A 360 -22.80 8.06 8.14
N GLU A 361 -21.80 8.86 7.75
CA GLU A 361 -20.99 9.60 8.73
C GLU A 361 -21.88 10.57 9.56
N LYS A 362 -22.83 11.25 8.94
CA LYS A 362 -23.79 12.11 9.67
C LYS A 362 -24.76 11.32 10.55
N VAL A 363 -25.14 10.11 10.15
CA VAL A 363 -25.90 9.20 11.02
C VAL A 363 -25.03 8.79 12.21
N LYS A 364 -23.77 8.40 11.97
CA LYS A 364 -22.80 8.07 13.02
C LYS A 364 -22.62 9.21 14.02
N ASP A 365 -22.43 10.45 13.53
CA ASP A 365 -22.24 11.64 14.36
C ASP A 365 -23.46 11.99 15.21
N SER A 366 -24.67 11.59 14.80
CA SER A 366 -25.92 11.83 15.54
C SER A 366 -26.18 10.80 16.66
N LEU A 367 -25.44 9.69 16.65
CA LEU A 367 -25.48 8.66 17.69
C LEU A 367 -24.52 9.02 18.82
N LYS A 368 -24.92 8.83 20.08
CA LYS A 368 -24.04 9.05 21.24
C LYS A 368 -23.02 7.93 21.43
N ASN A 369 -23.37 6.71 21.00
CA ASN A 369 -22.55 5.49 21.10
C ASN A 369 -22.57 4.73 19.77
N PRO A 370 -22.02 5.30 18.69
CA PRO A 370 -21.99 4.66 17.39
C PRO A 370 -21.17 3.37 17.44
N PRO A 371 -21.44 2.39 16.55
CA PRO A 371 -20.64 1.18 16.48
C PRO A 371 -19.15 1.51 16.23
N LEU A 372 -18.27 1.03 17.11
CA LEU A 372 -16.82 1.31 17.08
C LEU A 372 -16.14 0.86 15.78
N VAL A 373 -16.77 -0.08 15.07
CA VAL A 373 -16.27 -0.67 13.81
C VAL A 373 -16.62 0.17 12.59
N TRP A 374 -17.32 1.27 12.73
CA TRP A 374 -17.66 2.18 11.63
C TRP A 374 -16.47 3.06 11.27
N ASN A 375 -15.51 2.46 10.55
CA ASN A 375 -14.29 3.12 10.08
C ASN A 375 -14.00 2.78 8.62
N GLY A 376 -13.35 3.69 7.87
CA GLY A 376 -13.04 3.53 6.46
C GLY A 376 -14.28 3.41 5.57
N ASP A 377 -14.17 2.76 4.41
CA ASP A 377 -15.30 2.59 3.49
C ASP A 377 -16.40 1.72 4.10
N PRO A 378 -17.69 2.16 4.10
CA PRO A 378 -18.79 1.43 4.73
C PRO A 378 -19.08 0.06 4.12
N CYS A 379 -18.81 -0.12 2.84
CA CYS A 379 -19.15 -1.33 2.08
C CYS A 379 -17.97 -2.22 1.74
N LEU A 380 -16.73 -1.68 1.85
CA LEU A 380 -15.54 -2.33 1.30
C LEU A 380 -14.38 -2.46 2.31
N PRO A 381 -13.58 -3.52 2.16
CA PRO A 381 -13.90 -4.75 1.41
C PRO A 381 -15.17 -5.38 1.97
N ARG A 382 -15.91 -6.13 1.16
CA ARG A 382 -17.25 -6.63 1.57
C ARG A 382 -17.26 -7.41 2.88
N GLN A 383 -16.21 -8.17 3.16
CA GLN A 383 -16.04 -8.93 4.40
C GLN A 383 -15.82 -8.05 5.64
N TYR A 384 -15.46 -6.79 5.42
CA TYR A 384 -15.22 -5.76 6.44
C TYR A 384 -16.17 -4.57 6.31
N SER A 385 -17.35 -4.76 5.68
CA SER A 385 -18.40 -3.75 5.66
C SER A 385 -18.78 -3.35 7.09
N TRP A 386 -19.27 -2.15 7.28
CA TRP A 386 -19.72 -1.67 8.57
C TRP A 386 -20.84 -2.56 9.11
N THR A 387 -20.81 -2.84 10.42
CA THR A 387 -21.84 -3.64 11.08
C THR A 387 -23.21 -3.05 10.82
N GLY A 388 -24.13 -3.90 10.40
CA GLY A 388 -25.50 -3.51 10.07
C GLY A 388 -25.68 -2.88 8.68
N ILE A 389 -24.62 -2.73 7.89
CA ILE A 389 -24.69 -2.20 6.54
C ILE A 389 -24.66 -3.33 5.50
N SER A 390 -25.63 -3.32 4.59
CA SER A 390 -25.60 -4.14 3.38
C SER A 390 -25.53 -3.25 2.13
N CYS A 391 -24.78 -3.70 1.13
CA CYS A 391 -24.48 -2.89 -0.04
C CYS A 391 -24.80 -3.60 -1.36
N SER A 392 -25.12 -2.81 -2.38
CA SER A 392 -25.37 -3.29 -3.74
C SER A 392 -24.13 -3.95 -4.35
N LYS A 393 -24.34 -4.76 -5.38
CA LYS A 393 -23.29 -5.26 -6.27
C LYS A 393 -23.15 -4.33 -7.49
N GLY A 394 -22.02 -4.39 -8.16
CA GLY A 394 -21.77 -3.64 -9.40
C GLY A 394 -20.80 -2.46 -9.21
N PRO A 395 -20.61 -1.66 -10.27
CA PRO A 395 -19.56 -0.62 -10.30
C PRO A 395 -19.88 0.60 -9.41
N GLN A 396 -21.16 0.87 -9.14
CA GLN A 396 -21.61 1.91 -8.21
C GLN A 396 -22.15 1.24 -6.95
N ILE A 397 -21.35 1.26 -5.90
CA ILE A 397 -21.70 0.61 -4.64
C ILE A 397 -22.56 1.58 -3.82
N ARG A 398 -23.77 1.12 -3.48
CA ARG A 398 -24.78 1.86 -2.72
C ARG A 398 -25.15 1.10 -1.45
N VAL A 399 -25.45 1.82 -0.39
CA VAL A 399 -26.05 1.26 0.81
C VAL A 399 -27.51 0.94 0.51
N ILE A 400 -27.90 -0.32 0.74
CA ILE A 400 -29.28 -0.82 0.48
C ILE A 400 -30.00 -1.22 1.77
N THR A 401 -29.28 -1.56 2.84
CA THR A 401 -29.88 -1.91 4.12
C THR A 401 -29.09 -1.27 5.27
N LEU A 402 -29.80 -0.72 6.23
CA LEU A 402 -29.29 -0.29 7.53
C LEU A 402 -30.00 -1.08 8.63
N ASN A 403 -29.33 -2.06 9.25
CA ASN A 403 -29.86 -2.87 10.34
C ASN A 403 -29.05 -2.69 11.62
N LEU A 404 -29.57 -1.88 12.52
CA LEU A 404 -28.96 -1.58 13.82
C LEU A 404 -29.90 -2.01 14.98
N THR A 405 -30.74 -3.00 14.73
CA THR A 405 -31.68 -3.53 15.72
C THR A 405 -30.95 -4.04 16.96
N ASN A 406 -31.44 -3.68 18.14
CA ASN A 406 -30.95 -4.19 19.42
C ASN A 406 -29.47 -3.96 19.70
N MET A 407 -28.95 -2.80 19.27
CA MET A 407 -27.53 -2.42 19.46
C MET A 407 -27.35 -1.48 20.67
N GLY A 408 -28.37 -1.19 21.45
CA GLY A 408 -28.31 -0.27 22.59
C GLY A 408 -27.98 1.16 22.20
N LEU A 409 -28.28 1.57 20.97
CA LEU A 409 -27.94 2.88 20.44
C LEU A 409 -28.77 3.97 21.09
N SER A 410 -28.16 5.11 21.34
CA SER A 410 -28.79 6.34 21.84
C SER A 410 -28.40 7.53 20.99
N GLY A 411 -29.09 8.66 21.15
CA GLY A 411 -28.93 9.84 20.31
C GLY A 411 -30.15 10.05 19.44
N SER A 412 -30.00 10.62 18.26
CA SER A 412 -31.10 10.90 17.32
C SER A 412 -30.84 10.34 15.94
N LEU A 413 -31.91 10.19 15.15
CA LEU A 413 -31.77 9.77 13.75
C LEU A 413 -31.52 10.98 12.87
N SER A 414 -30.32 11.08 12.29
CA SER A 414 -29.97 12.18 11.40
C SER A 414 -30.86 12.26 10.16
N PRO A 415 -31.38 13.44 9.80
CA PRO A 415 -32.11 13.63 8.53
C PRO A 415 -31.30 13.25 7.29
N SER A 416 -29.97 13.20 7.41
CA SER A 416 -29.09 12.80 6.32
C SER A 416 -29.28 11.35 5.85
N ILE A 417 -29.96 10.51 6.65
CA ILE A 417 -30.32 9.14 6.23
C ILE A 417 -31.15 9.17 4.93
N ALA A 418 -31.98 10.20 4.74
CA ALA A 418 -32.79 10.39 3.53
C ALA A 418 -31.96 10.62 2.25
N ASN A 419 -30.66 10.89 2.37
CA ASN A 419 -29.74 11.00 1.22
C ASN A 419 -29.30 9.64 0.67
N MET A 420 -29.47 8.56 1.42
CA MET A 420 -29.15 7.18 0.95
C MET A 420 -30.31 6.62 0.12
N THR A 421 -30.58 7.22 -1.02
CA THR A 421 -31.77 6.97 -1.87
C THR A 421 -31.88 5.55 -2.46
N ALA A 422 -30.90 4.67 -2.22
CA ALA A 422 -30.96 3.27 -2.59
C ALA A 422 -31.37 2.35 -1.42
N LEU A 423 -31.63 2.91 -0.24
CA LEU A 423 -32.13 2.12 0.90
C LEU A 423 -33.46 1.47 0.57
N THR A 424 -33.51 0.16 0.80
CA THR A 424 -34.71 -0.65 0.72
C THR A 424 -35.21 -1.02 2.12
N SER A 425 -34.33 -1.02 3.12
CA SER A 425 -34.69 -1.46 4.46
C SER A 425 -33.94 -0.69 5.53
N ILE A 426 -34.66 -0.24 6.55
CA ILE A 426 -34.15 0.43 7.75
C ILE A 426 -34.72 -0.30 8.97
N PHE A 427 -33.84 -0.89 9.77
CA PHE A 427 -34.19 -1.59 11.02
C PHE A 427 -33.43 -0.94 12.17
N LEU A 428 -34.14 -0.19 13.02
CA LEU A 428 -33.60 0.53 14.18
C LEU A 428 -34.31 0.12 15.46
N GLY A 429 -35.20 -0.89 15.42
CA GLY A 429 -35.99 -1.35 16.54
C GLY A 429 -35.14 -1.75 17.76
N ASN A 430 -35.77 -1.71 18.96
CA ASN A 430 -35.15 -2.10 20.24
C ASN A 430 -33.86 -1.33 20.56
N ASN A 431 -33.91 0.00 20.48
CA ASN A 431 -32.81 0.88 20.85
C ASN A 431 -33.29 2.01 21.79
N ASN A 432 -32.46 2.99 22.08
CA ASN A 432 -32.80 4.13 22.94
C ASN A 432 -32.69 5.45 22.15
N LEU A 433 -33.10 5.45 20.87
CA LEU A 433 -33.07 6.60 19.99
C LEU A 433 -34.20 7.59 20.37
N THR A 434 -33.88 8.89 20.31
CA THR A 434 -34.75 9.98 20.73
C THR A 434 -34.95 11.01 19.60
N GLY A 435 -35.85 11.98 19.84
CA GLY A 435 -36.11 13.06 18.89
C GLY A 435 -37.12 12.68 17.81
N PRO A 436 -37.36 13.54 16.82
CA PRO A 436 -38.35 13.30 15.78
C PRO A 436 -37.86 12.30 14.73
N ILE A 437 -38.78 11.59 14.13
CA ILE A 437 -38.53 10.81 12.90
C ILE A 437 -38.35 11.80 11.76
N PRO A 438 -37.21 11.77 11.02
CA PRO A 438 -36.98 12.71 9.92
C PRO A 438 -37.89 12.42 8.71
N ASP A 439 -38.01 13.42 7.81
CA ASP A 439 -38.66 13.19 6.52
C ASP A 439 -37.84 12.20 5.67
N LEU A 440 -38.47 11.08 5.31
CA LEU A 440 -37.88 10.00 4.51
C LEU A 440 -38.47 9.94 3.08
N SER A 441 -39.25 10.92 2.66
CA SER A 441 -39.94 10.92 1.36
C SER A 441 -39.05 10.75 0.13
N SER A 442 -37.76 11.05 0.25
CA SER A 442 -36.76 10.85 -0.80
C SER A 442 -36.33 9.39 -0.98
N LEU A 443 -36.64 8.51 -0.02
CA LEU A 443 -36.28 7.09 -0.07
C LEU A 443 -37.33 6.28 -0.86
N LYS A 444 -37.43 6.53 -2.17
CA LYS A 444 -38.44 5.91 -3.03
C LYS A 444 -38.34 4.40 -3.17
N MET A 445 -37.21 3.83 -2.77
CA MET A 445 -36.94 2.37 -2.81
C MET A 445 -37.22 1.69 -1.46
N LEU A 446 -37.63 2.45 -0.42
CA LEU A 446 -37.82 1.92 0.92
C LEU A 446 -39.07 1.03 0.98
N GLU A 447 -38.86 -0.21 1.40
CA GLU A 447 -39.92 -1.23 1.54
C GLU A 447 -40.23 -1.56 3.02
N MET A 448 -39.20 -1.52 3.88
CA MET A 448 -39.28 -1.90 5.29
C MET A 448 -38.68 -0.81 6.19
N LEU A 449 -39.44 -0.36 7.18
CA LEU A 449 -39.05 0.64 8.17
C LEU A 449 -39.45 0.19 9.57
N HIS A 450 -38.50 -0.28 10.37
CA HIS A 450 -38.72 -0.73 11.73
C HIS A 450 -38.08 0.23 12.72
N LEU A 451 -38.92 0.92 13.49
CA LEU A 451 -38.51 1.95 14.48
C LEU A 451 -39.04 1.62 15.89
N GLU A 452 -39.74 0.51 16.07
CA GLU A 452 -40.38 0.08 17.28
C GLU A 452 -39.43 0.00 18.49
N ASN A 453 -39.99 0.15 19.70
CA ASN A 453 -39.24 0.07 20.96
C ASN A 453 -38.05 1.04 21.04
N ASN A 454 -38.32 2.32 20.75
CA ASN A 454 -37.42 3.45 20.88
C ASN A 454 -38.09 4.60 21.68
N GLN A 455 -37.45 5.72 21.81
CA GLN A 455 -37.95 6.93 22.47
C GLN A 455 -38.16 8.08 21.47
N PHE A 456 -38.55 7.75 20.23
CA PHE A 456 -38.87 8.79 19.25
C PHE A 456 -40.05 9.66 19.75
N SER A 457 -40.03 10.94 19.37
CA SER A 457 -41.03 11.94 19.79
C SER A 457 -41.55 12.75 18.60
N GLY A 458 -42.61 13.49 18.79
CA GLY A 458 -43.27 14.26 17.74
C GLY A 458 -44.26 13.42 16.91
N GLU A 459 -44.75 13.99 15.83
CA GLU A 459 -45.70 13.35 14.93
C GLU A 459 -45.01 12.39 13.97
N ILE A 460 -45.71 11.33 13.55
CA ILE A 460 -45.27 10.46 12.45
C ILE A 460 -45.34 11.29 11.17
N PRO A 461 -44.19 11.47 10.43
CA PRO A 461 -44.18 12.27 9.23
C PRO A 461 -45.21 11.77 8.19
N SER A 462 -46.11 12.64 7.76
CA SER A 462 -47.12 12.31 6.72
C SER A 462 -46.46 11.91 5.40
N SER A 463 -45.20 12.32 5.18
CA SER A 463 -44.37 11.98 4.03
C SER A 463 -44.08 10.48 3.91
N LEU A 464 -44.20 9.68 4.97
CA LEU A 464 -44.09 8.22 4.91
C LEU A 464 -45.19 7.61 4.03
N GLY A 465 -46.41 8.19 4.04
CA GLY A 465 -47.49 7.77 3.17
C GLY A 465 -47.28 8.06 1.68
N ALA A 466 -46.25 8.86 1.34
CA ALA A 466 -45.85 9.15 -0.07
C ALA A 466 -44.76 8.20 -0.58
N ILE A 467 -44.41 7.15 0.18
CA ILE A 467 -43.42 6.13 -0.23
C ILE A 467 -44.21 4.91 -0.75
N ASP A 468 -44.43 4.86 -2.07
CA ASP A 468 -45.29 3.84 -2.70
C ASP A 468 -44.83 2.39 -2.43
N GLY A 469 -43.53 2.19 -2.19
CA GLY A 469 -42.91 0.88 -1.93
C GLY A 469 -43.02 0.40 -0.50
N LEU A 470 -43.38 1.25 0.48
CA LEU A 470 -43.38 0.91 1.89
C LEU A 470 -44.46 -0.10 2.23
N ARG A 471 -44.07 -1.28 2.71
CA ARG A 471 -44.95 -2.43 3.00
C ARG A 471 -45.03 -2.77 4.49
N GLU A 472 -43.93 -2.46 5.22
CA GLU A 472 -43.79 -2.76 6.63
C GLU A 472 -43.33 -1.50 7.39
N LEU A 473 -44.07 -1.18 8.47
CA LEU A 473 -43.79 -0.01 9.31
C LEU A 473 -43.91 -0.42 10.80
#